data_66a2ce1ac61082be80f55253e36221e3
#
_entry.id   66a2ce1ac61082be80f55253e36221e3
#
_cell.length_a   1.000
_cell.length_b   1.000
_cell.length_c   1.000
_cell.angle_alpha   90.00
_cell.angle_beta   90.00
_cell.angle_gamma   90.00
#
_symmetry.space_group_name_H-M   'P 1'
#
loop_
_entity.id
_entity.type
_entity.pdbx_description
1 polymer ?
#
loop_
_entity_poly.entity_id
_entity_poly.type
_entity_poly.pdbx_seq_one_letter_code
_entity_poly.pdbx_strand_id
1 'polypeptide(L)'
;MGLRLGVTLMVKILEKVERRLGEKLFLKGDRCIGPKCAFTRRSYAPGAHGKKKRRRGSSEFGELLREKQKVRFVYGLDDRDLERYSKEASDKQGIFNSNFFKLLEGRLDNVLFRLGFTMGRRQARVLVNHGHATVNGRTVPVPSYRIKKGDVVSLKER
;
A
#
# COMPACT_ATOMS: atom_id res chain seq x y z
N MET A 1 14.30 17.31 -14.81
CA MET A 1 14.10 16.20 -15.78
C MET A 1 14.62 14.88 -15.22
N GLY A 2 14.13 14.35 -14.10
CA GLY A 2 14.72 13.20 -13.40
C GLY A 2 13.76 12.30 -12.61
N LEU A 3 12.44 12.45 -12.72
CA LEU A 3 11.45 11.78 -11.85
C LEU A 3 10.70 10.60 -12.49
N ARG A 4 10.94 10.25 -13.76
CA ARG A 4 10.18 9.19 -14.46
C ARG A 4 10.74 7.76 -14.30
N LEU A 5 12.00 7.60 -13.92
CA LEU A 5 12.63 6.28 -13.82
C LEU A 5 12.20 5.47 -12.58
N GLY A 6 11.93 6.12 -11.45
CA GLY A 6 11.57 5.45 -10.19
C GLY A 6 10.19 4.76 -10.20
N VAL A 7 9.20 5.35 -10.86
CA VAL A 7 7.82 4.86 -10.85
C VAL A 7 7.66 3.58 -11.69
N THR A 8 8.33 3.51 -12.84
CA THR A 8 8.22 2.35 -13.75
C THR A 8 8.91 1.10 -13.20
N LEU A 9 10.06 1.26 -12.52
CA LEU A 9 10.77 0.13 -11.89
C LEU A 9 9.95 -0.47 -10.73
N MET A 10 9.32 0.35 -9.92
CA MET A 10 8.49 -0.13 -8.81
C MET A 10 7.26 -0.93 -9.26
N VAL A 11 6.67 -0.64 -10.42
CA VAL A 11 5.50 -1.38 -10.94
C VAL A 11 5.81 -2.85 -11.22
N LYS A 12 6.99 -3.15 -11.74
CA LYS A 12 7.43 -4.55 -11.99
C LYS A 12 7.76 -5.31 -10.70
N ILE A 13 8.13 -4.61 -9.64
CA ILE A 13 8.57 -5.21 -8.38
C ILE A 13 7.38 -5.74 -7.55
N LEU A 14 6.21 -5.10 -7.61
CA LEU A 14 5.05 -5.47 -6.77
C LEU A 14 4.62 -6.92 -6.92
N GLU A 15 4.56 -7.46 -8.12
CA GLU A 15 4.22 -8.88 -8.35
C GLU A 15 5.28 -9.83 -7.76
N LYS A 16 6.55 -9.41 -7.75
CA LYS A 16 7.63 -10.18 -7.11
C LYS A 16 7.51 -10.14 -5.59
N VAL A 17 7.01 -9.02 -5.04
CA VAL A 17 6.77 -8.86 -3.61
C VAL A 17 5.68 -9.81 -3.13
N GLU A 18 4.50 -9.81 -3.76
CA GLU A 18 3.42 -10.73 -3.43
C GLU A 18 3.88 -12.19 -3.47
N ARG A 19 4.60 -12.59 -4.52
CA ARG A 19 5.18 -13.93 -4.65
C ARG A 19 6.22 -14.26 -3.58
N ARG A 20 6.99 -13.26 -3.10
CA ARG A 20 7.97 -13.44 -2.02
C ARG A 20 7.29 -13.60 -0.67
N LEU A 21 6.23 -12.84 -0.43
CA LEU A 21 5.43 -12.91 0.79
C LEU A 21 4.56 -14.17 0.84
N GLY A 22 4.28 -14.78 -0.34
CA GLY A 22 3.44 -15.98 -0.43
C GLY A 22 1.96 -15.69 -0.30
N GLU A 23 1.55 -14.42 -0.41
CA GLU A 23 0.17 -13.99 -0.22
C GLU A 23 -0.23 -12.96 -1.28
N LYS A 24 -1.49 -13.01 -1.70
CA LYS A 24 -2.06 -12.11 -2.69
C LYS A 24 -2.58 -10.84 -2.00
N LEU A 25 -1.89 -9.74 -2.21
CA LEU A 25 -2.18 -8.45 -1.57
C LEU A 25 -2.93 -7.47 -2.49
N PHE A 26 -3.24 -7.87 -3.72
CA PHE A 26 -3.95 -7.05 -4.71
C PHE A 26 -3.29 -5.69 -5.01
N LEU A 27 -1.96 -5.64 -4.98
CA LEU A 27 -1.19 -4.41 -5.11
C LEU A 27 -1.32 -3.71 -6.49
N LYS A 28 -1.79 -4.44 -7.50
CA LYS A 28 -2.00 -3.93 -8.87
C LYS A 28 -3.47 -3.79 -9.28
N GLY A 29 -4.40 -3.82 -8.31
CA GLY A 29 -5.82 -3.68 -8.61
C GLY A 29 -6.33 -4.75 -9.58
N ASP A 30 -7.02 -4.34 -10.66
CA ASP A 30 -7.67 -5.24 -11.65
C ASP A 30 -6.77 -6.33 -12.19
N ARG A 31 -5.50 -6.03 -12.42
CA ARG A 31 -4.56 -7.03 -12.91
C ARG A 31 -4.38 -8.21 -11.95
N CYS A 32 -4.58 -7.99 -10.66
CA CYS A 32 -4.50 -9.05 -9.65
C CYS A 32 -5.73 -9.96 -9.67
N ILE A 33 -6.85 -9.50 -10.20
CA ILE A 33 -8.09 -10.27 -10.30
C ILE A 33 -8.05 -11.17 -11.54
N GLY A 34 -7.48 -10.68 -12.65
CA GLY A 34 -7.47 -11.35 -13.93
C GLY A 34 -6.45 -12.50 -14.09
N PRO A 35 -6.55 -13.26 -15.19
CA PRO A 35 -5.64 -14.39 -15.48
C PRO A 35 -4.18 -13.96 -15.73
N LYS A 36 -3.94 -12.67 -15.98
CA LYS A 36 -2.61 -12.09 -16.19
C LYS A 36 -1.85 -11.87 -14.88
N CYS A 37 -2.44 -12.19 -13.72
CA CYS A 37 -1.81 -12.05 -12.41
C CYS A 37 -0.60 -12.97 -12.28
N ALA A 38 0.56 -12.41 -11.96
CA ALA A 38 1.79 -13.18 -11.82
C ALA A 38 1.77 -14.11 -10.60
N PHE A 39 1.03 -13.78 -9.55
CA PHE A 39 0.85 -14.64 -8.38
C PHE A 39 0.01 -15.88 -8.73
N THR A 40 -1.08 -15.71 -9.47
CA THR A 40 -1.93 -16.82 -9.92
C THR A 40 -1.19 -17.76 -10.87
N ARG A 41 -0.37 -17.20 -11.78
CA ARG A 41 0.41 -18.00 -12.73
C ARG A 41 1.63 -18.69 -12.12
N ARG A 42 2.23 -18.13 -11.08
CA ARG A 42 3.47 -18.58 -10.45
C ARG A 42 3.43 -18.25 -8.95
N SER A 43 2.76 -19.07 -8.15
CA SER A 43 2.58 -18.89 -6.70
C SER A 43 3.84 -19.04 -5.84
N TYR A 44 4.96 -19.44 -6.44
CA TYR A 44 6.24 -19.62 -5.76
C TYR A 44 7.09 -18.36 -5.76
N ALA A 45 8.04 -18.27 -4.82
CA ALA A 45 8.94 -17.13 -4.69
C ALA A 45 9.72 -16.85 -5.99
N PRO A 46 10.06 -15.60 -6.31
CA PRO A 46 10.82 -15.27 -7.50
C PRO A 46 12.29 -15.69 -7.37
N GLY A 47 12.94 -15.94 -8.51
CA GLY A 47 14.36 -16.32 -8.60
C GLY A 47 14.59 -17.80 -8.94
N ALA A 48 15.83 -18.17 -9.22
CA ALA A 48 16.24 -19.52 -9.64
C ALA A 48 15.86 -20.60 -8.60
N HIS A 49 15.93 -20.25 -7.32
CA HIS A 49 15.63 -21.16 -6.22
C HIS A 49 14.21 -21.04 -5.67
N GLY A 50 13.35 -20.24 -6.29
CA GLY A 50 12.01 -19.94 -5.78
C GLY A 50 11.09 -21.16 -5.65
N LYS A 51 11.30 -22.20 -6.46
CA LYS A 51 10.53 -23.45 -6.42
C LYS A 51 11.00 -24.42 -5.31
N LYS A 52 12.20 -24.23 -4.77
CA LYS A 52 12.70 -25.11 -3.71
C LYS A 52 11.92 -24.83 -2.42
N LYS A 53 11.34 -25.90 -1.83
CA LYS A 53 10.72 -25.82 -0.50
C LYS A 53 11.79 -25.41 0.52
N ARG A 54 11.50 -24.41 1.34
CA ARG A 54 12.35 -24.07 2.48
C ARG A 54 12.34 -25.26 3.45
N ARG A 55 13.49 -25.84 3.71
CA ARG A 55 13.64 -27.00 4.61
C ARG A 55 13.35 -26.66 6.08
N ARG A 56 13.50 -25.40 6.48
CA ARG A 56 13.21 -24.89 7.83
C ARG A 56 11.98 -24.01 7.81
N GLY A 57 11.12 -24.16 8.83
CA GLY A 57 10.03 -23.22 9.10
C GLY A 57 10.54 -21.80 9.24
N SER A 58 9.67 -20.83 9.13
CA SER A 58 9.99 -19.43 9.43
C SER A 58 10.26 -19.31 10.93
N SER A 59 11.30 -18.55 11.33
CA SER A 59 11.45 -18.15 12.73
C SER A 59 10.35 -17.18 13.10
N GLU A 60 10.03 -17.05 14.39
CA GLU A 60 9.07 -16.07 14.89
C GLU A 60 9.39 -14.65 14.39
N PHE A 61 10.66 -14.24 14.48
CA PHE A 61 11.11 -12.96 13.92
C PHE A 61 10.83 -12.85 12.41
N GLY A 62 11.04 -13.93 11.65
CA GLY A 62 10.78 -13.94 10.21
C GLY A 62 9.29 -13.81 9.88
N GLU A 63 8.40 -14.31 10.73
CA GLU A 63 6.95 -14.15 10.60
C GLU A 63 6.52 -12.71 10.89
N LEU A 64 6.97 -12.15 12.01
CA LEU A 64 6.70 -10.75 12.36
C LEU A 64 7.22 -9.78 11.29
N LEU A 65 8.42 -10.02 10.78
CA LEU A 65 8.97 -9.23 9.67
C LEU A 65 8.11 -9.34 8.42
N ARG A 66 7.57 -10.51 8.12
CA ARG A 66 6.68 -10.72 6.97
C ARG A 66 5.39 -9.94 7.12
N GLU A 67 4.76 -9.96 8.29
CA GLU A 67 3.55 -9.18 8.59
C GLU A 67 3.82 -7.67 8.48
N LYS A 68 4.93 -7.18 9.04
CA LYS A 68 5.36 -5.79 8.87
C LYS A 68 5.47 -5.42 7.39
N GLN A 69 6.09 -6.28 6.57
CA GLN A 69 6.24 -6.02 5.14
C GLN A 69 4.88 -6.04 4.40
N LYS A 70 3.93 -6.89 4.78
CA LYS A 70 2.58 -6.88 4.19
C LYS A 70 1.92 -5.50 4.39
N VAL A 71 1.87 -5.01 5.63
CA VAL A 71 1.30 -3.68 5.94
C VAL A 71 1.99 -2.60 5.11
N ARG A 72 3.33 -2.59 5.10
CA ARG A 72 4.12 -1.64 4.34
C ARG A 72 3.73 -1.59 2.86
N PHE A 73 3.63 -2.75 2.20
CA PHE A 73 3.32 -2.81 0.77
C PHE A 73 1.86 -2.54 0.47
N VAL A 74 0.93 -2.96 1.33
CA VAL A 74 -0.50 -2.69 1.17
C VAL A 74 -0.79 -1.20 1.17
N TYR A 75 -0.21 -0.45 2.11
CA TYR A 75 -0.38 1.01 2.19
C TYR A 75 0.65 1.80 1.37
N GLY A 76 1.61 1.12 0.72
CA GLY A 76 2.64 1.75 -0.09
C GLY A 76 3.56 2.68 0.71
N LEU A 77 3.87 2.32 1.94
CA LEU A 77 4.74 3.07 2.84
C LEU A 77 6.20 2.65 2.68
N ASP A 78 7.12 3.52 3.06
CA ASP A 78 8.50 3.14 3.33
C ASP A 78 8.68 2.75 4.83
N ASP A 79 9.89 2.28 5.19
CA ASP A 79 10.13 1.84 6.57
C ASP A 79 10.11 2.99 7.56
N ARG A 80 10.56 4.19 7.16
CA ARG A 80 10.55 5.40 8.00
C ARG A 80 9.13 5.88 8.28
N ASP A 81 8.28 5.87 7.25
CA ASP A 81 6.87 6.23 7.42
C ASP A 81 6.16 5.27 8.36
N LEU A 82 6.40 3.96 8.19
CA LEU A 82 5.79 2.95 9.04
C LEU A 82 6.19 3.10 10.51
N GLU A 83 7.48 3.37 10.75
CA GLU A 83 8.01 3.62 12.09
C GLU A 83 7.40 4.88 12.72
N ARG A 84 7.29 5.98 11.96
CA ARG A 84 6.65 7.21 12.39
C ARG A 84 5.18 6.99 12.80
N TYR A 85 4.40 6.25 11.98
CA TYR A 85 3.01 5.92 12.31
C TYR A 85 2.91 5.00 13.52
N SER A 86 3.83 4.05 13.67
CA SER A 86 3.89 3.17 14.83
C SER A 86 4.14 3.96 16.12
N LYS A 87 5.13 4.85 16.11
CA LYS A 87 5.42 5.73 17.25
C LYS A 87 4.23 6.61 17.59
N GLU A 88 3.65 7.29 16.61
CA GLU A 88 2.47 8.12 16.81
C GLU A 88 1.26 7.35 17.37
N ALA A 89 1.09 6.09 16.96
CA ALA A 89 0.03 5.24 17.49
C ALA A 89 0.28 4.83 18.94
N SER A 90 1.54 4.63 19.34
CA SER A 90 1.94 4.32 20.71
C SER A 90 1.75 5.50 21.65
N ASP A 91 1.99 6.72 21.15
CA ASP A 91 1.87 7.95 21.97
C ASP A 91 0.39 8.32 22.24
N LYS A 92 -0.56 7.71 21.52
CA LYS A 92 -1.99 7.96 21.70
C LYS A 92 -2.60 7.03 22.74
N GLN A 93 -3.49 7.58 23.58
CA GLN A 93 -4.27 6.77 24.52
C GLN A 93 -5.15 5.75 23.77
N GLY A 94 -5.27 4.56 24.36
CA GLY A 94 -6.12 3.48 23.85
C GLY A 94 -5.35 2.31 23.26
N ILE A 95 -6.04 1.48 22.48
CA ILE A 95 -5.48 0.26 21.90
C ILE A 95 -4.59 0.63 20.72
N PHE A 96 -3.30 0.26 20.79
CA PHE A 96 -2.30 0.52 19.75
C PHE A 96 -2.79 0.16 18.34
N ASN A 97 -3.31 -1.06 18.14
CA ASN A 97 -3.76 -1.51 16.83
C ASN A 97 -4.87 -0.60 16.27
N SER A 98 -5.84 -0.20 17.09
CA SER A 98 -6.92 0.69 16.66
C SER A 98 -6.38 2.05 16.23
N ASN A 99 -5.47 2.62 17.01
CA ASN A 99 -4.85 3.91 16.71
C ASN A 99 -4.00 3.83 15.44
N PHE A 100 -3.21 2.76 15.30
CA PHE A 100 -2.35 2.54 14.14
C PHE A 100 -3.16 2.43 12.84
N PHE A 101 -4.20 1.59 12.83
CA PHE A 101 -5.05 1.47 11.64
C PHE A 101 -5.85 2.73 11.36
N LYS A 102 -6.33 3.47 12.37
CA LYS A 102 -6.97 4.78 12.15
C LYS A 102 -6.06 5.76 11.42
N LEU A 103 -4.77 5.79 11.79
CA LEU A 103 -3.79 6.66 11.13
C LEU A 103 -3.55 6.26 9.66
N LEU A 104 -3.49 4.97 9.37
CA LEU A 104 -3.27 4.46 8.03
C LEU A 104 -4.51 4.61 7.14
N GLU A 105 -5.69 4.29 7.67
CA GLU A 105 -6.96 4.37 6.94
C GLU A 105 -7.40 5.82 6.69
N GLY A 106 -7.03 6.77 7.57
CA GLY A 106 -7.34 8.18 7.42
C GLY A 106 -6.50 8.93 6.39
N ARG A 107 -5.61 8.30 5.67
CA ARG A 107 -4.81 8.93 4.60
C ARG A 107 -5.65 9.16 3.36
N LEU A 108 -5.47 10.29 2.69
CA LEU A 108 -6.23 10.66 1.49
C LEU A 108 -6.11 9.62 0.37
N ASP A 109 -4.90 9.09 0.13
CA ASP A 109 -4.68 8.04 -0.88
C ASP A 109 -5.47 6.76 -0.58
N ASN A 110 -5.57 6.38 0.69
CA ASN A 110 -6.34 5.22 1.08
C ASN A 110 -7.84 5.48 1.09
N VAL A 111 -8.29 6.66 1.53
CA VAL A 111 -9.71 7.05 1.52
C VAL A 111 -10.26 7.04 0.09
N LEU A 112 -9.55 7.58 -0.89
CA LEU A 112 -9.95 7.53 -2.31
C LEU A 112 -10.10 6.10 -2.82
N PHE A 113 -9.19 5.21 -2.42
CA PHE A 113 -9.30 3.78 -2.75
C PHE A 113 -10.53 3.15 -2.09
N ARG A 114 -10.78 3.43 -0.80
CA ARG A 114 -11.93 2.89 -0.06
C ARG A 114 -13.27 3.40 -0.60
N LEU A 115 -13.31 4.63 -1.08
CA LEU A 115 -14.49 5.21 -1.74
C LEU A 115 -14.72 4.66 -3.17
N GLY A 116 -13.82 3.83 -3.69
CA GLY A 116 -13.98 3.21 -5.01
C GLY A 116 -13.57 4.09 -6.20
N PHE A 117 -12.97 5.25 -5.97
CA PHE A 117 -12.49 6.12 -7.06
C PHE A 117 -11.35 5.47 -7.87
N THR A 118 -10.69 4.48 -7.30
CA THR A 118 -9.59 3.76 -7.95
C THR A 118 -9.61 2.28 -7.62
N MET A 119 -9.09 1.45 -8.52
CA MET A 119 -8.98 0.00 -8.33
C MET A 119 -7.79 -0.43 -7.45
N GLY A 120 -6.99 0.52 -6.98
CA GLY A 120 -5.85 0.22 -6.12
C GLY A 120 -5.27 1.46 -5.44
N ARG A 121 -4.76 1.30 -4.22
CA ARG A 121 -4.16 2.38 -3.41
C ARG A 121 -3.06 3.15 -4.14
N ARG A 122 -2.32 2.46 -5.00
CA ARG A 122 -1.26 3.08 -5.77
C ARG A 122 -1.77 4.03 -6.84
N GLN A 123 -2.88 3.66 -7.51
CA GLN A 123 -3.55 4.55 -8.45
C GLN A 123 -4.10 5.78 -7.73
N ALA A 124 -4.71 5.58 -6.55
CA ALA A 124 -5.16 6.69 -5.70
C ALA A 124 -4.01 7.66 -5.37
N ARG A 125 -2.84 7.14 -4.99
CA ARG A 125 -1.66 7.96 -4.72
C ARG A 125 -1.22 8.78 -5.94
N VAL A 126 -1.24 8.18 -7.13
CA VAL A 126 -0.91 8.90 -8.38
C VAL A 126 -1.93 9.99 -8.65
N LEU A 127 -3.23 9.72 -8.50
CA LEU A 127 -4.30 10.71 -8.65
C LEU A 127 -4.10 11.92 -7.71
N VAL A 128 -3.81 11.65 -6.44
CA VAL A 128 -3.54 12.72 -5.45
C VAL A 128 -2.32 13.53 -5.84
N ASN A 129 -1.19 12.88 -6.16
CA ASN A 129 0.05 13.57 -6.53
C ASN A 129 -0.11 14.46 -7.78
N HIS A 130 -1.00 14.09 -8.70
CA HIS A 130 -1.30 14.88 -9.88
C HIS A 130 -2.36 15.96 -9.63
N GLY A 131 -2.81 16.13 -8.38
CA GLY A 131 -3.75 17.21 -8.01
C GLY A 131 -5.18 16.98 -8.50
N HIS A 132 -5.57 15.72 -8.74
CA HIS A 132 -6.94 15.38 -9.15
C HIS A 132 -7.89 15.18 -7.97
N ALA A 133 -7.38 15.18 -6.74
CA ALA A 133 -8.19 15.02 -5.53
C ALA A 133 -8.45 16.38 -4.85
N THR A 134 -9.67 16.57 -4.40
CA THR A 134 -10.07 17.73 -3.62
C THR A 134 -10.63 17.33 -2.27
N VAL A 135 -10.38 18.14 -1.26
CA VAL A 135 -10.94 18.00 0.10
C VAL A 135 -11.59 19.34 0.43
N ASN A 136 -12.88 19.32 0.76
CA ASN A 136 -13.68 20.52 1.04
C ASN A 136 -13.54 21.58 -0.07
N GLY A 137 -13.55 21.15 -1.34
CA GLY A 137 -13.41 22.00 -2.51
C GLY A 137 -11.99 22.49 -2.83
N ARG A 138 -10.99 22.17 -2.00
CA ARG A 138 -9.59 22.57 -2.23
C ARG A 138 -8.75 21.39 -2.73
N THR A 139 -7.95 21.63 -3.77
CA THR A 139 -7.02 20.61 -4.30
C THR A 139 -5.92 20.30 -3.28
N VAL A 140 -5.76 19.03 -2.96
CA VAL A 140 -4.74 18.52 -2.03
C VAL A 140 -3.82 17.54 -2.74
N PRO A 141 -2.56 17.90 -3.09
CA PRO A 141 -1.64 17.03 -3.81
C PRO A 141 -0.82 16.11 -2.89
N VAL A 142 -1.16 16.01 -1.60
CA VAL A 142 -0.40 15.25 -0.60
C VAL A 142 -1.11 13.95 -0.26
N PRO A 143 -0.60 12.76 -0.66
CA PRO A 143 -1.25 11.47 -0.40
C PRO A 143 -1.39 11.12 1.08
N SER A 144 -0.46 11.60 1.92
CA SER A 144 -0.47 11.38 3.37
C SER A 144 -1.37 12.36 4.12
N TYR A 145 -2.08 13.25 3.43
CA TYR A 145 -3.03 14.17 4.06
C TYR A 145 -4.07 13.38 4.87
N ARG A 146 -4.34 13.83 6.09
CA ARG A 146 -5.26 13.15 7.00
C ARG A 146 -6.66 13.71 6.87
N ILE A 147 -7.56 12.86 6.45
CA ILE A 147 -8.98 13.14 6.37
C ILE A 147 -9.59 13.05 7.77
N LYS A 148 -10.43 14.01 8.10
CA LYS A 148 -11.20 14.06 9.35
C LYS A 148 -12.66 13.66 9.08
N LYS A 149 -13.34 13.25 10.13
CA LYS A 149 -14.79 12.98 10.06
C LYS A 149 -15.52 14.29 9.70
N GLY A 150 -16.32 14.23 8.64
CA GLY A 150 -17.05 15.39 8.10
C GLY A 150 -16.39 16.04 6.88
N ASP A 151 -15.14 15.68 6.53
CA ASP A 151 -14.53 16.17 5.30
C ASP A 151 -15.21 15.58 4.06
N VAL A 152 -15.44 16.43 3.07
CA VAL A 152 -15.98 16.06 1.75
C VAL A 152 -14.81 15.83 0.80
N VAL A 153 -14.69 14.60 0.30
CA VAL A 153 -13.63 14.20 -0.66
C VAL A 153 -14.26 14.03 -2.03
N SER A 154 -13.70 14.69 -3.05
CA SER A 154 -14.15 14.57 -4.43
C SER A 154 -12.97 14.55 -5.41
N LEU A 155 -13.24 14.22 -6.66
CA LEU A 155 -12.27 14.37 -7.76
C LEU A 155 -12.53 15.72 -8.45
N LYS A 156 -11.44 16.33 -8.91
CA LYS A 156 -11.51 17.56 -9.70
C LYS A 156 -12.13 17.22 -11.06
N GLU A 157 -13.18 17.91 -11.42
CA GLU A 157 -13.72 17.88 -12.78
C GLU A 157 -12.69 18.44 -13.77
N ARG A 158 -12.68 17.89 -14.97
CA ARG A 158 -11.80 18.35 -16.05
C ARG A 158 -12.33 19.62 -16.68
#